data_26f58aa05ccc8a3b0de5693df9f7c6fd
#
_entry.id   26f58aa05ccc8a3b0de5693df9f7c6fd
#
_cell.length_a   1.000
_cell.length_b   1.000
_cell.length_c   1.000
_cell.angle_alpha   90.00
_cell.angle_beta   90.00
_cell.angle_gamma   90.00
#
_symmetry.space_group_name_H-M   'P 1'
#
loop_
_entity.id
_entity.type
_entity.pdbx_description
1 polymer ?
#
loop_
_entity_poly.entity_id
_entity_poly.type
_entity_poly.pdbx_seq_one_letter_code
_entity_poly.pdbx_strand_id
1 'polypeptide(L)'
;MSEPADRESMAFDVVIVGAGPAGLAAAIRLKQRDPDLSVVVLEKGSEVGAHILSGAVIDPVGIDRLLPGWREMGAPIAQPVTDDRFLWLGPAGSVRLPNVLMPPLMSNHGNYIVSLGDLCRWLGQQAEALGVEVFPGFAAVETLHDERGAVTGVATGDMGIGRDGAPKPGFQRGMALEAKYTLIAEGARGSLAKGLIARHGLAREPQKYGIGIKELWQVEPGKHRPGLVQHSFGWPLDNRTGGGSFLYHYGENLVSVGFVVHLNYRNPHLSPFGEFQRFKTHPAIAALFEGGKRLSY
;
A
#
# COMPACT_ATOMS: atom_id res chain seq x y z
N MET A 1 -15.36 27.30 -11.75
CA MET A 1 -14.16 26.78 -12.42
C MET A 1 -13.20 27.96 -12.50
N SER A 2 -12.18 27.97 -11.64
CA SER A 2 -11.15 29.03 -11.64
C SER A 2 -10.23 28.80 -12.83
N GLU A 3 -9.91 29.88 -13.53
CA GLU A 3 -9.04 29.88 -14.72
C GLU A 3 -7.67 29.23 -14.43
N PRO A 4 -7.10 28.52 -15.42
CA PRO A 4 -5.76 27.92 -15.31
C PRO A 4 -4.63 28.95 -15.13
N ALA A 5 -4.92 30.24 -15.36
CA ALA A 5 -3.94 31.30 -15.58
C ALA A 5 -3.11 31.75 -14.35
N ASP A 6 -3.30 31.17 -13.16
CA ASP A 6 -2.66 31.67 -11.94
C ASP A 6 -1.90 30.61 -11.12
N ARG A 7 -1.57 29.43 -11.70
CA ARG A 7 -0.76 28.42 -11.03
C ARG A 7 0.68 28.50 -11.51
N GLU A 8 1.63 28.47 -10.60
CA GLU A 8 3.02 28.22 -10.98
C GLU A 8 3.11 26.86 -11.68
N SER A 9 3.90 26.79 -12.75
CA SER A 9 4.08 25.55 -13.52
C SER A 9 5.53 25.10 -13.53
N MET A 10 5.70 23.79 -13.51
CA MET A 10 6.98 23.12 -13.72
C MET A 10 6.80 22.07 -14.82
N ALA A 11 7.82 21.88 -15.67
CA ALA A 11 7.79 20.91 -16.74
C ALA A 11 8.78 19.77 -16.50
N PHE A 12 8.31 18.54 -16.74
CA PHE A 12 9.06 17.29 -16.60
C PHE A 12 8.87 16.39 -17.82
N ASP A 13 9.74 15.44 -18.01
CA ASP A 13 9.50 14.37 -19.00
C ASP A 13 8.43 13.42 -18.47
N VAL A 14 8.49 13.08 -17.16
CA VAL A 14 7.56 12.15 -16.53
C VAL A 14 7.13 12.65 -15.16
N VAL A 15 5.81 12.73 -14.95
CA VAL A 15 5.17 12.92 -13.63
C VAL A 15 4.58 11.61 -13.17
N ILE A 16 4.91 11.19 -11.96
CA ILE A 16 4.38 9.97 -11.33
C ILE A 16 3.56 10.36 -10.10
N VAL A 17 2.31 9.92 -10.03
CA VAL A 17 1.41 10.19 -8.92
C VAL A 17 1.35 8.99 -8.00
N GLY A 18 1.94 9.11 -6.82
CA GLY A 18 2.02 8.11 -5.76
C GLY A 18 3.41 7.51 -5.59
N ALA A 19 4.03 7.74 -4.42
CA ALA A 19 5.31 7.17 -4.00
C ALA A 19 5.14 5.81 -3.31
N GLY A 20 4.23 4.98 -3.80
CA GLY A 20 4.15 3.57 -3.44
C GLY A 20 5.17 2.72 -4.21
N PRO A 21 5.20 1.39 -3.97
CA PRO A 21 6.16 0.51 -4.63
C PRO A 21 6.15 0.61 -6.17
N ALA A 22 4.96 0.76 -6.75
CA ALA A 22 4.80 0.85 -8.21
C ALA A 22 5.40 2.14 -8.78
N GLY A 23 5.07 3.30 -8.17
CA GLY A 23 5.57 4.60 -8.63
C GLY A 23 7.09 4.72 -8.46
N LEU A 24 7.61 4.32 -7.30
CA LEU A 24 9.05 4.37 -7.03
C LEU A 24 9.84 3.40 -7.90
N ALA A 25 9.32 2.19 -8.13
CA ALA A 25 9.96 1.25 -9.04
C ALA A 25 9.99 1.77 -10.49
N ALA A 26 8.91 2.43 -10.93
CA ALA A 26 8.88 3.07 -12.24
C ALA A 26 9.90 4.21 -12.35
N ALA A 27 9.95 5.10 -11.34
CA ALA A 27 10.90 6.21 -11.28
C ALA A 27 12.36 5.72 -11.36
N ILE A 28 12.72 4.75 -10.52
CA ILE A 28 14.05 4.14 -10.50
C ILE A 28 14.37 3.53 -11.87
N ARG A 29 13.44 2.76 -12.44
CA ARG A 29 13.68 2.10 -13.74
C ARG A 29 13.83 3.10 -14.87
N LEU A 30 13.08 4.20 -14.89
CA LEU A 30 13.21 5.27 -15.86
C LEU A 30 14.61 5.87 -15.80
N LYS A 31 15.07 6.28 -14.64
CA LYS A 31 16.41 6.86 -14.45
C LYS A 31 17.55 5.87 -14.75
N GLN A 32 17.35 4.57 -14.49
CA GLN A 32 18.32 3.54 -14.92
C GLN A 32 18.41 3.37 -16.43
N ARG A 33 17.32 3.65 -17.16
CA ARG A 33 17.27 3.54 -18.62
C ARG A 33 17.78 4.78 -19.32
N ASP A 34 17.46 5.93 -18.74
CA ASP A 34 17.85 7.23 -19.27
C ASP A 34 18.06 8.19 -18.07
N PRO A 35 19.34 8.41 -17.68
CA PRO A 35 19.67 9.32 -16.60
C PRO A 35 19.29 10.78 -16.83
N ASP A 36 19.11 11.19 -18.09
CA ASP A 36 18.83 12.59 -18.45
C ASP A 36 17.33 12.93 -18.34
N LEU A 37 16.45 11.91 -18.24
CA LEU A 37 15.02 12.17 -18.03
C LEU A 37 14.77 12.97 -16.75
N SER A 38 13.99 14.03 -16.85
CA SER A 38 13.42 14.73 -15.71
C SER A 38 12.19 13.97 -15.20
N VAL A 39 12.30 13.42 -13.98
CA VAL A 39 11.24 12.59 -13.36
C VAL A 39 10.87 13.15 -11.99
N VAL A 40 9.58 13.40 -11.76
CA VAL A 40 9.05 13.80 -10.48
C VAL A 40 8.03 12.80 -9.97
N VAL A 41 8.05 12.53 -8.66
CA VAL A 41 7.08 11.68 -7.96
C VAL A 41 6.34 12.52 -6.93
N LEU A 42 5.02 12.61 -7.04
CA LEU A 42 4.16 13.27 -6.06
C LEU A 42 3.63 12.26 -5.05
N GLU A 43 3.71 12.59 -3.77
CA GLU A 43 3.14 11.79 -2.67
C GLU A 43 2.25 12.67 -1.79
N LYS A 44 1.02 12.23 -1.55
CA LYS A 44 0.06 12.94 -0.70
C LYS A 44 0.39 12.88 0.79
N GLY A 45 1.10 11.84 1.22
CA GLY A 45 1.56 11.67 2.60
C GLY A 45 2.65 12.68 2.93
N SER A 46 2.76 13.05 4.19
CA SER A 46 3.80 13.98 4.69
C SER A 46 5.22 13.46 4.48
N GLU A 47 5.36 12.16 4.30
CA GLU A 47 6.60 11.46 3.91
C GLU A 47 6.26 10.20 3.10
N VAL A 48 7.22 9.71 2.35
CA VAL A 48 7.07 8.44 1.63
C VAL A 48 6.84 7.31 2.62
N GLY A 49 5.80 6.52 2.40
CA GLY A 49 5.44 5.39 3.26
C GLY A 49 4.53 5.72 4.44
N ALA A 50 4.25 7.00 4.74
CA ALA A 50 3.43 7.42 5.89
C ALA A 50 2.02 6.80 5.93
N HIS A 51 1.41 6.57 4.77
CA HIS A 51 0.07 5.99 4.65
C HIS A 51 0.07 4.47 4.48
N ILE A 52 1.22 3.83 4.60
CA ILE A 52 1.37 2.39 4.43
C ILE A 52 1.53 1.74 5.81
N LEU A 53 0.43 1.31 6.40
CA LEU A 53 0.49 0.45 7.58
C LEU A 53 0.95 -0.93 7.15
N SER A 54 2.07 -1.32 7.68
CA SER A 54 2.88 -2.39 7.17
C SER A 54 2.55 -3.76 7.67
N GLY A 55 3.19 -4.71 7.14
CA GLY A 55 3.13 -6.13 7.28
C GLY A 55 2.77 -6.72 5.92
N ALA A 56 3.75 -6.81 5.05
CA ALA A 56 3.60 -7.47 3.77
C ALA A 56 4.54 -8.67 3.70
N VAL A 57 4.15 -9.68 2.95
CA VAL A 57 5.05 -10.70 2.43
C VAL A 57 5.33 -10.33 0.98
N ILE A 58 6.58 -10.22 0.62
CA ILE A 58 7.00 -9.89 -0.74
C ILE A 58 7.78 -11.03 -1.37
N ASP A 59 7.53 -11.28 -2.66
CA ASP A 59 8.40 -12.05 -3.52
C ASP A 59 9.58 -11.15 -3.93
N PRO A 60 10.84 -11.54 -3.67
CA PRO A 60 12.00 -10.72 -3.97
C PRO A 60 12.28 -10.54 -5.46
N VAL A 61 11.62 -11.29 -6.35
CA VAL A 61 11.88 -11.25 -7.80
C VAL A 61 11.78 -9.83 -8.39
N GLY A 62 10.88 -8.98 -7.87
CA GLY A 62 10.74 -7.60 -8.31
C GLY A 62 11.95 -6.75 -7.95
N ILE A 63 12.37 -6.82 -6.70
CA ILE A 63 13.52 -6.05 -6.20
C ILE A 63 14.85 -6.60 -6.74
N ASP A 64 14.99 -7.92 -6.90
CA ASP A 64 16.16 -8.54 -7.52
C ASP A 64 16.40 -8.03 -8.95
N ARG A 65 15.32 -7.78 -9.71
CA ARG A 65 15.39 -7.23 -11.07
C ARG A 65 15.60 -5.73 -11.12
N LEU A 66 15.06 -5.00 -10.15
CA LEU A 66 15.13 -3.54 -10.11
C LEU A 66 16.48 -3.07 -9.57
N LEU A 67 16.91 -3.63 -8.45
CA LEU A 67 18.12 -3.28 -7.71
C LEU A 67 18.84 -4.57 -7.25
N PRO A 68 19.58 -5.25 -8.13
CA PRO A 68 20.19 -6.56 -7.84
C PRO A 68 21.07 -6.58 -6.58
N GLY A 69 21.68 -5.43 -6.25
CA GLY A 69 22.51 -5.25 -5.03
C GLY A 69 21.73 -4.79 -3.79
N TRP A 70 20.41 -4.97 -3.72
CA TRP A 70 19.59 -4.42 -2.65
C TRP A 70 20.03 -4.86 -1.24
N ARG A 71 20.61 -6.06 -1.09
CA ARG A 71 21.11 -6.56 0.21
C ARG A 71 22.29 -5.73 0.71
N GLU A 72 23.26 -5.51 -0.14
CA GLU A 72 24.46 -4.71 0.14
C GLU A 72 24.13 -3.21 0.27
N MET A 73 23.06 -2.78 -0.40
CA MET A 73 22.54 -1.41 -0.32
C MET A 73 21.71 -1.15 0.95
N GLY A 74 21.54 -2.14 1.81
CA GLY A 74 20.86 -2.00 3.10
C GLY A 74 19.34 -1.90 2.98
N ALA A 75 18.74 -2.57 1.99
CA ALA A 75 17.28 -2.63 1.90
C ALA A 75 16.66 -3.24 3.18
N PRO A 76 15.54 -2.73 3.68
CA PRO A 76 14.90 -3.23 4.90
C PRO A 76 14.11 -4.53 4.65
N ILE A 77 14.75 -5.51 4.03
CA ILE A 77 14.20 -6.82 3.66
C ILE A 77 15.04 -7.89 4.39
N ALA A 78 14.89 -7.95 5.71
CA ALA A 78 15.77 -8.77 6.54
C ALA A 78 15.13 -10.09 7.01
N GLN A 79 13.80 -10.23 6.99
CA GLN A 79 13.12 -11.36 7.59
C GLN A 79 12.63 -12.36 6.54
N PRO A 80 13.35 -13.45 6.25
CA PRO A 80 12.87 -14.50 5.36
C PRO A 80 11.69 -15.25 5.99
N VAL A 81 10.79 -15.75 5.16
CA VAL A 81 9.72 -16.65 5.59
C VAL A 81 10.35 -18.02 5.90
N THR A 82 10.16 -18.48 7.14
CA THR A 82 10.70 -19.77 7.63
C THR A 82 9.62 -20.80 7.93
N ASP A 83 8.39 -20.35 8.23
CA ASP A 83 7.22 -21.23 8.45
C ASP A 83 6.00 -20.57 7.78
N ASP A 84 5.37 -21.29 6.88
CA ASP A 84 4.19 -20.87 6.14
C ASP A 84 3.01 -21.74 6.53
N ARG A 85 1.94 -21.13 7.07
CA ARG A 85 0.79 -21.84 7.60
C ARG A 85 -0.50 -21.33 6.99
N PHE A 86 -1.37 -22.28 6.71
CA PHE A 86 -2.74 -21.99 6.31
C PHE A 86 -3.72 -22.69 7.25
N LEU A 87 -4.60 -21.93 7.91
CA LEU A 87 -5.55 -22.46 8.88
C LEU A 87 -6.99 -22.30 8.37
N TRP A 88 -7.78 -23.34 8.57
CA TRP A 88 -9.24 -23.20 8.56
C TRP A 88 -9.71 -23.09 10.00
N LEU A 89 -10.38 -21.96 10.31
CA LEU A 89 -10.91 -21.70 11.65
C LEU A 89 -12.39 -22.10 11.70
N GLY A 90 -12.70 -22.97 12.66
CA GLY A 90 -14.07 -23.24 13.12
C GLY A 90 -14.41 -22.38 14.33
N PRO A 91 -15.61 -22.51 14.92
CA PRO A 91 -16.03 -21.69 16.09
C PRO A 91 -15.15 -21.87 17.33
N ALA A 92 -14.57 -23.06 17.53
CA ALA A 92 -13.83 -23.41 18.74
C ALA A 92 -12.46 -24.07 18.49
N GLY A 93 -12.09 -24.28 17.23
CA GLY A 93 -10.85 -24.93 16.87
C GLY A 93 -10.37 -24.61 15.48
N SER A 94 -9.18 -25.09 15.12
CA SER A 94 -8.58 -24.85 13.82
C SER A 94 -8.00 -26.13 13.25
N VAL A 95 -7.97 -26.21 11.90
CA VAL A 95 -7.30 -27.26 11.16
C VAL A 95 -6.23 -26.61 10.30
N ARG A 96 -4.98 -27.08 10.42
CA ARG A 96 -3.90 -26.67 9.51
C ARG A 96 -4.06 -27.42 8.18
N LEU A 97 -4.17 -26.67 7.11
CA LEU A 97 -4.19 -27.24 5.77
C LEU A 97 -2.74 -27.46 5.30
N PRO A 98 -2.42 -28.64 4.72
CA PRO A 98 -1.10 -28.88 4.15
C PRO A 98 -0.82 -27.93 2.98
N ASN A 99 0.32 -27.28 2.97
CA ASN A 99 0.69 -26.31 1.92
C ASN A 99 0.75 -26.96 0.52
N VAL A 100 1.05 -28.26 0.44
CA VAL A 100 1.07 -29.01 -0.81
C VAL A 100 -0.29 -29.05 -1.52
N LEU A 101 -1.38 -28.85 -0.79
CA LEU A 101 -2.74 -28.79 -1.35
C LEU A 101 -3.14 -27.38 -1.80
N MET A 102 -2.31 -26.37 -1.53
CA MET A 102 -2.59 -24.99 -1.87
C MET A 102 -2.03 -24.66 -3.25
N PRO A 103 -2.68 -23.72 -3.99
CA PRO A 103 -2.13 -23.23 -5.26
C PRO A 103 -0.70 -22.69 -5.08
N PRO A 104 0.20 -22.90 -6.05
CA PRO A 104 1.60 -22.43 -5.94
C PRO A 104 1.74 -20.93 -5.61
N LEU A 105 0.81 -20.09 -6.10
CA LEU A 105 0.77 -18.65 -5.81
C LEU A 105 0.49 -18.31 -4.34
N MET A 106 0.05 -19.28 -3.54
CA MET A 106 -0.18 -19.10 -2.10
C MET A 106 1.03 -19.55 -1.27
N SER A 107 2.08 -20.09 -1.89
CA SER A 107 3.32 -20.44 -1.21
C SER A 107 4.15 -19.19 -0.95
N ASN A 108 4.59 -19.04 0.29
CA ASN A 108 5.49 -17.96 0.69
C ASN A 108 6.95 -18.43 0.85
N HIS A 109 7.27 -19.62 0.38
CA HIS A 109 8.65 -20.14 0.41
C HIS A 109 9.57 -19.28 -0.47
N GLY A 110 10.67 -18.78 0.10
CA GLY A 110 11.60 -17.87 -0.58
C GLY A 110 11.21 -16.39 -0.50
N ASN A 111 10.04 -16.09 0.03
CA ASN A 111 9.56 -14.72 0.23
C ASN A 111 10.11 -14.11 1.54
N TYR A 112 9.91 -12.80 1.70
CA TYR A 112 10.32 -12.05 2.88
C TYR A 112 9.16 -11.30 3.50
N ILE A 113 9.14 -11.25 4.84
CA ILE A 113 8.22 -10.39 5.59
C ILE A 113 8.88 -9.02 5.73
N VAL A 114 8.18 -7.97 5.34
CA VAL A 114 8.71 -6.60 5.33
C VAL A 114 7.73 -5.59 5.91
N SER A 115 8.27 -4.50 6.43
CA SER A 115 7.55 -3.25 6.57
C SER A 115 7.48 -2.58 5.19
N LEU A 116 6.32 -2.58 4.56
CA LEU A 116 6.18 -1.99 3.23
C LEU A 116 6.37 -0.46 3.25
N GLY A 117 6.04 0.20 4.37
CA GLY A 117 6.32 1.62 4.57
C GLY A 117 7.82 1.91 4.57
N ASP A 118 8.60 1.09 5.32
CA ASP A 118 10.07 1.25 5.38
C ASP A 118 10.71 0.91 4.02
N LEU A 119 10.20 -0.10 3.34
CA LEU A 119 10.66 -0.43 1.99
C LEU A 119 10.41 0.73 1.01
N CYS A 120 9.22 1.35 1.04
CA CYS A 120 8.93 2.51 0.19
C CYS A 120 9.83 3.70 0.55
N ARG A 121 10.07 3.95 1.82
CA ARG A 121 10.99 5.02 2.28
C ARG A 121 12.39 4.80 1.73
N TRP A 122 12.89 3.58 1.82
CA TRP A 122 14.19 3.21 1.27
C TRP A 122 14.21 3.32 -0.27
N LEU A 123 13.17 2.86 -0.98
CA LEU A 123 13.06 3.03 -2.44
C LEU A 123 13.00 4.50 -2.84
N GLY A 124 12.36 5.37 -2.05
CA GLY A 124 12.37 6.82 -2.25
C GLY A 124 13.79 7.37 -2.23
N GLN A 125 14.59 6.99 -1.23
CA GLN A 125 16.01 7.38 -1.14
C GLN A 125 16.83 6.89 -2.35
N GLN A 126 16.56 5.66 -2.83
CA GLN A 126 17.22 5.16 -4.04
C GLN A 126 16.80 5.95 -5.29
N ALA A 127 15.54 6.34 -5.40
CA ALA A 127 15.05 7.17 -6.49
C ALA A 127 15.72 8.56 -6.49
N GLU A 128 15.76 9.22 -5.32
CA GLU A 128 16.42 10.51 -5.15
C GLU A 128 17.92 10.44 -5.46
N ALA A 129 18.61 9.37 -5.05
CA ALA A 129 20.03 9.16 -5.38
C ALA A 129 20.28 9.03 -6.90
N LEU A 130 19.28 8.64 -7.67
CA LEU A 130 19.32 8.61 -9.16
C LEU A 130 18.87 9.94 -9.79
N GLY A 131 18.57 10.99 -9.00
CA GLY A 131 18.12 12.28 -9.49
C GLY A 131 16.62 12.34 -9.81
N VAL A 132 15.79 11.52 -9.16
CA VAL A 132 14.34 11.70 -9.17
C VAL A 132 13.96 12.76 -8.14
N GLU A 133 13.11 13.69 -8.52
CA GLU A 133 12.51 14.64 -7.58
C GLU A 133 11.33 13.98 -6.88
N VAL A 134 11.37 13.87 -5.55
CA VAL A 134 10.28 13.28 -4.77
C VAL A 134 9.65 14.35 -3.89
N PHE A 135 8.34 14.63 -4.10
CA PHE A 135 7.60 15.67 -3.40
C PHE A 135 6.56 15.07 -2.46
N PRO A 136 6.93 14.76 -1.20
CA PRO A 136 5.97 14.38 -0.17
C PRO A 136 5.15 15.59 0.31
N GLY A 137 3.90 15.36 0.72
CA GLY A 137 2.96 16.41 1.13
C GLY A 137 2.21 17.04 -0.04
N PHE A 138 2.50 16.69 -1.30
CA PHE A 138 1.85 17.24 -2.48
C PHE A 138 0.86 16.23 -3.10
N ALA A 139 -0.41 16.44 -2.83
CA ALA A 139 -1.47 15.62 -3.41
C ALA A 139 -1.82 16.12 -4.82
N ALA A 140 -1.67 15.28 -5.84
CA ALA A 140 -2.26 15.55 -7.15
C ALA A 140 -3.79 15.42 -7.07
N VAL A 141 -4.52 16.44 -7.46
CA VAL A 141 -5.99 16.53 -7.33
C VAL A 141 -6.71 16.62 -8.65
N GLU A 142 -6.00 16.97 -9.74
CA GLU A 142 -6.57 17.18 -11.06
C GLU A 142 -5.58 16.71 -12.13
N THR A 143 -6.10 16.14 -13.23
CA THR A 143 -5.33 15.88 -14.45
C THR A 143 -5.49 17.06 -15.41
N LEU A 144 -4.37 17.57 -15.91
CA LEU A 144 -4.34 18.61 -16.94
C LEU A 144 -4.53 17.97 -18.33
N HIS A 145 -5.19 18.70 -19.23
CA HIS A 145 -5.51 18.19 -20.55
C HIS A 145 -5.30 19.26 -21.63
N ASP A 146 -4.84 18.82 -22.80
CA ASP A 146 -4.82 19.68 -23.99
C ASP A 146 -6.21 19.82 -24.64
N GLU A 147 -6.30 20.61 -25.69
CA GLU A 147 -7.53 20.83 -26.48
C GLU A 147 -8.10 19.53 -27.09
N ARG A 148 -7.28 18.50 -27.27
CA ARG A 148 -7.67 17.18 -27.78
C ARG A 148 -8.09 16.23 -26.69
N GLY A 149 -7.98 16.64 -25.41
CA GLY A 149 -8.29 15.84 -24.24
C GLY A 149 -7.18 14.87 -23.82
N ALA A 150 -5.97 14.97 -24.39
CA ALA A 150 -4.82 14.21 -23.92
C ALA A 150 -4.32 14.74 -22.57
N VAL A 151 -3.88 13.85 -21.68
CA VAL A 151 -3.31 14.24 -20.40
C VAL A 151 -1.94 14.88 -20.63
N THR A 152 -1.76 16.10 -20.16
CA THR A 152 -0.51 16.89 -20.27
C THR A 152 0.19 17.09 -18.92
N GLY A 153 -0.32 16.50 -17.85
CA GLY A 153 0.23 16.64 -16.52
C GLY A 153 -0.82 16.54 -15.41
N VAL A 154 -0.46 17.03 -14.26
CA VAL A 154 -1.35 17.09 -13.08
C VAL A 154 -1.24 18.42 -12.37
N ALA A 155 -2.30 18.80 -11.62
CA ALA A 155 -2.24 19.90 -10.68
C ALA A 155 -2.27 19.38 -9.25
N THR A 156 -1.48 19.99 -8.37
CA THR A 156 -1.52 19.75 -6.93
C THR A 156 -2.67 20.53 -6.28
N GLY A 157 -3.12 20.06 -5.12
CA GLY A 157 -4.15 20.75 -4.34
C GLY A 157 -3.65 22.04 -3.71
N ASP A 158 -4.56 23.00 -3.56
CA ASP A 158 -4.29 24.23 -2.82
C ASP A 158 -4.06 23.92 -1.33
N MET A 159 -3.10 24.60 -0.72
CA MET A 159 -2.81 24.49 0.71
C MET A 159 -3.35 25.68 1.49
N GLY A 160 -3.65 25.47 2.79
CA GLY A 160 -4.15 26.56 3.63
C GLY A 160 -5.61 26.93 3.37
N ILE A 161 -6.43 26.00 2.92
CA ILE A 161 -7.89 26.16 2.80
C ILE A 161 -8.59 25.82 4.12
N GLY A 162 -9.55 26.65 4.54
CA GLY A 162 -10.41 26.41 5.68
C GLY A 162 -11.48 25.34 5.42
N ARG A 163 -12.13 24.84 6.47
CA ARG A 163 -13.26 23.92 6.35
C ARG A 163 -14.46 24.52 5.63
N ASP A 164 -14.56 25.83 5.62
CA ASP A 164 -15.54 26.66 4.91
C ASP A 164 -15.18 26.92 3.45
N GLY A 165 -14.02 26.42 2.98
CA GLY A 165 -13.50 26.64 1.64
C GLY A 165 -12.77 27.98 1.46
N ALA A 166 -12.66 28.81 2.51
CA ALA A 166 -11.97 30.10 2.42
C ALA A 166 -10.45 29.94 2.63
N PRO A 167 -9.63 30.77 1.94
CA PRO A 167 -8.19 30.79 2.15
C PRO A 167 -7.85 31.29 3.56
N LYS A 168 -6.93 30.63 4.25
CA LYS A 168 -6.36 31.02 5.54
C LYS A 168 -5.08 31.85 5.36
N PRO A 169 -4.60 32.53 6.40
CA PRO A 169 -3.25 33.08 6.41
C PRO A 169 -2.23 31.95 6.07
N GLY A 170 -1.42 32.19 5.04
CA GLY A 170 -0.50 31.15 4.51
C GLY A 170 -1.12 30.28 3.40
N PHE A 171 -2.23 30.68 2.79
CA PHE A 171 -2.76 30.05 1.59
C PHE A 171 -1.70 30.02 0.49
N GLN A 172 -1.53 28.84 -0.10
CA GLN A 172 -0.69 28.63 -1.29
C GLN A 172 -1.52 27.91 -2.34
N ARG A 173 -1.53 28.45 -3.55
CA ARG A 173 -2.18 27.80 -4.67
C ARG A 173 -1.38 26.57 -5.09
N GLY A 174 -2.07 25.53 -5.49
CA GLY A 174 -1.45 24.33 -6.03
C GLY A 174 -0.72 24.62 -7.34
N MET A 175 0.33 23.88 -7.61
CA MET A 175 1.18 23.99 -8.80
C MET A 175 0.65 23.12 -9.94
N ALA A 176 0.94 23.51 -11.17
CA ALA A 176 0.77 22.68 -12.36
C ALA A 176 2.10 21.97 -12.66
N LEU A 177 2.09 20.64 -12.76
CA LEU A 177 3.23 19.86 -13.21
C LEU A 177 2.90 19.33 -14.61
N GLU A 178 3.50 19.94 -15.61
CA GLU A 178 3.34 19.54 -17.00
C GLU A 178 4.29 18.38 -17.31
N ALA A 179 3.84 17.43 -18.13
CA ALA A 179 4.66 16.26 -18.46
C ALA A 179 4.34 15.69 -19.84
N LYS A 180 5.35 15.13 -20.49
CA LYS A 180 5.17 14.31 -21.69
C LYS A 180 4.40 13.02 -21.38
N TYR A 181 4.65 12.44 -20.21
CA TYR A 181 3.97 11.24 -19.69
C TYR A 181 3.57 11.40 -18.25
N THR A 182 2.35 10.98 -17.92
CA THR A 182 1.82 10.96 -16.54
C THR A 182 1.51 9.52 -16.14
N LEU A 183 2.18 9.02 -15.10
CA LEU A 183 1.93 7.69 -14.53
C LEU A 183 1.07 7.82 -13.28
N ILE A 184 -0.09 7.16 -13.30
CA ILE A 184 -1.01 7.12 -12.15
C ILE A 184 -0.72 5.86 -11.33
N ALA A 185 -0.02 6.03 -10.21
CA ALA A 185 0.42 4.96 -9.32
C ALA A 185 -0.22 5.06 -7.90
N GLU A 186 -1.47 5.54 -7.84
CA GLU A 186 -2.22 5.86 -6.61
C GLU A 186 -2.73 4.64 -5.83
N GLY A 187 -2.45 3.43 -6.31
CA GLY A 187 -2.95 2.19 -5.70
C GLY A 187 -4.36 1.82 -6.12
N ALA A 188 -4.99 0.92 -5.37
CA ALA A 188 -6.23 0.24 -5.77
C ALA A 188 -7.45 1.17 -5.95
N ARG A 189 -7.46 2.35 -5.33
CA ARG A 189 -8.59 3.29 -5.36
C ARG A 189 -8.13 4.75 -5.41
N GLY A 190 -7.29 5.05 -6.38
CA GLY A 190 -6.78 6.39 -6.60
C GLY A 190 -7.87 7.41 -6.97
N SER A 191 -7.69 8.65 -6.56
CA SER A 191 -8.66 9.71 -6.84
C SER A 191 -8.65 10.12 -8.30
N LEU A 192 -7.49 10.34 -8.90
CA LEU A 192 -7.34 10.67 -10.32
C LEU A 192 -7.72 9.47 -11.19
N ALA A 193 -7.29 8.26 -10.78
CA ALA A 193 -7.62 7.02 -11.48
C ALA A 193 -9.13 6.85 -11.68
N LYS A 194 -9.95 7.16 -10.66
CA LYS A 194 -11.43 7.11 -10.77
C LYS A 194 -11.97 8.09 -11.81
N GLY A 195 -11.42 9.31 -11.82
CA GLY A 195 -11.81 10.33 -12.80
C GLY A 195 -11.48 9.91 -14.23
N LEU A 196 -10.26 9.39 -14.46
CA LEU A 196 -9.81 8.89 -15.76
C LEU A 196 -10.61 7.68 -16.23
N ILE A 197 -10.88 6.72 -15.34
CA ILE A 197 -11.73 5.55 -15.63
C ILE A 197 -13.11 6.00 -16.11
N ALA A 198 -13.74 6.94 -15.40
CA ALA A 198 -15.06 7.46 -15.78
C ALA A 198 -15.01 8.25 -17.09
N ARG A 199 -14.03 9.13 -17.27
CA ARG A 199 -13.90 9.98 -18.45
C ARG A 199 -13.67 9.20 -19.73
N HIS A 200 -12.85 8.15 -19.67
CA HIS A 200 -12.42 7.36 -20.84
C HIS A 200 -13.14 6.00 -20.95
N GLY A 201 -14.12 5.72 -20.10
CA GLY A 201 -14.89 4.47 -20.14
C GLY A 201 -14.02 3.21 -19.97
N LEU A 202 -12.98 3.26 -19.10
CA LEU A 202 -11.99 2.19 -18.98
C LEU A 202 -12.50 0.98 -18.17
N ALA A 203 -13.59 1.13 -17.40
CA ALA A 203 -14.17 0.02 -16.65
C ALA A 203 -15.11 -0.79 -17.54
N ARG A 204 -14.82 -2.11 -17.68
CA ARG A 204 -15.70 -3.06 -18.39
C ARG A 204 -16.68 -3.74 -17.45
N GLU A 205 -16.28 -4.00 -16.23
CA GLU A 205 -17.04 -4.68 -15.18
C GLU A 205 -16.87 -3.97 -13.83
N PRO A 206 -17.86 -4.11 -12.91
CA PRO A 206 -17.73 -3.57 -11.56
C PRO A 206 -16.49 -4.15 -10.84
N GLN A 207 -15.66 -3.28 -10.31
CA GLN A 207 -14.50 -3.67 -9.50
C GLN A 207 -15.00 -4.33 -8.20
N LYS A 208 -14.42 -5.48 -7.85
CA LYS A 208 -14.63 -6.13 -6.57
C LYS A 208 -13.54 -5.68 -5.58
N TYR A 209 -13.96 -5.27 -4.40
CA TYR A 209 -13.06 -4.81 -3.34
C TYR A 209 -13.20 -5.66 -2.08
N GLY A 210 -12.10 -5.78 -1.34
CA GLY A 210 -12.08 -6.20 0.05
C GLY A 210 -11.63 -5.04 0.93
N ILE A 211 -12.20 -4.93 2.11
CA ILE A 211 -11.66 -4.05 3.16
C ILE A 211 -10.73 -4.85 4.05
N GLY A 212 -9.50 -4.36 4.23
CA GLY A 212 -8.53 -4.91 5.17
C GLY A 212 -8.34 -3.99 6.36
N ILE A 213 -8.43 -4.55 7.57
CA ILE A 213 -8.14 -3.88 8.82
C ILE A 213 -6.89 -4.53 9.38
N LYS A 214 -5.90 -3.73 9.78
CA LYS A 214 -4.61 -4.21 10.27
C LYS A 214 -4.27 -3.59 11.60
N GLU A 215 -3.50 -4.33 12.39
CA GLU A 215 -2.85 -3.85 13.61
C GLU A 215 -1.40 -4.35 13.63
N LEU A 216 -0.54 -3.54 14.22
CA LEU A 216 0.82 -3.93 14.57
C LEU A 216 0.90 -4.11 16.09
N TRP A 217 1.40 -5.27 16.51
CA TRP A 217 1.55 -5.65 17.90
C TRP A 217 3.01 -5.93 18.22
N GLN A 218 3.42 -5.55 19.41
CA GLN A 218 4.60 -6.08 20.09
C GLN A 218 4.12 -7.18 21.03
N VAL A 219 4.57 -8.41 20.81
CA VAL A 219 4.20 -9.57 21.61
C VAL A 219 5.31 -9.96 22.57
N GLU A 220 4.99 -10.78 23.56
CA GLU A 220 6.01 -11.33 24.47
C GLU A 220 7.06 -12.15 23.68
N PRO A 221 8.37 -12.04 24.02
CA PRO A 221 9.43 -12.74 23.30
C PRO A 221 9.20 -14.24 23.14
N GLY A 222 8.67 -14.90 24.18
CA GLY A 222 8.37 -16.33 24.16
C GLY A 222 7.24 -16.76 23.20
N LYS A 223 6.45 -15.80 22.73
CA LYS A 223 5.36 -16.01 21.76
C LYS A 223 5.73 -15.63 20.35
N HIS A 224 6.84 -14.89 20.16
CA HIS A 224 7.31 -14.49 18.86
C HIS A 224 7.99 -15.64 18.12
N ARG A 225 7.73 -15.76 16.82
CA ARG A 225 8.31 -16.79 15.93
C ARG A 225 8.80 -16.12 14.64
N PRO A 226 10.03 -15.59 14.61
CA PRO A 226 10.54 -14.87 13.44
C PRO A 226 10.39 -15.66 12.15
N GLY A 227 9.81 -15.03 11.12
CA GLY A 227 9.59 -15.67 9.81
C GLY A 227 8.31 -16.49 9.69
N LEU A 228 7.48 -16.57 10.75
CA LEU A 228 6.16 -17.20 10.63
C LEU A 228 5.22 -16.31 9.82
N VAL A 229 4.67 -16.88 8.75
CA VAL A 229 3.54 -16.37 7.97
C VAL A 229 2.36 -17.30 8.22
N GLN A 230 1.25 -16.76 8.70
CA GLN A 230 0.03 -17.52 8.92
C GLN A 230 -1.14 -16.84 8.26
N HIS A 231 -1.80 -17.53 7.35
CA HIS A 231 -3.08 -17.13 6.78
C HIS A 231 -4.20 -17.98 7.37
N SER A 232 -5.40 -17.42 7.46
CA SER A 232 -6.57 -18.22 7.83
C SER A 232 -7.85 -17.73 7.15
N PHE A 233 -8.83 -18.62 7.06
CA PHE A 233 -10.19 -18.32 6.62
C PHE A 233 -11.21 -19.09 7.47
N GLY A 234 -12.50 -18.83 7.26
CA GLY A 234 -13.58 -19.41 8.02
C GLY A 234 -14.03 -18.48 9.15
N TRP A 235 -14.18 -19.00 10.37
CA TRP A 235 -14.63 -18.20 11.49
C TRP A 235 -13.78 -16.92 11.70
N PRO A 236 -14.36 -15.77 12.04
CA PRO A 236 -15.77 -15.50 12.41
C PRO A 236 -16.72 -15.27 11.23
N LEU A 237 -16.24 -15.28 9.98
CA LEU A 237 -17.09 -15.14 8.82
C LEU A 237 -17.90 -16.42 8.56
N ASP A 238 -19.08 -16.25 7.97
CA ASP A 238 -19.88 -17.35 7.49
C ASP A 238 -19.39 -17.85 6.11
N ASN A 239 -19.99 -18.94 5.62
CA ASN A 239 -19.62 -19.54 4.33
C ASN A 239 -20.11 -18.76 3.09
N ARG A 240 -20.79 -17.63 3.29
CA ARG A 240 -21.30 -16.75 2.23
C ARG A 240 -20.56 -15.43 2.16
N THR A 241 -19.65 -15.18 3.10
CA THR A 241 -18.86 -13.96 3.20
C THR A 241 -17.42 -14.30 2.91
N GLY A 242 -16.89 -13.81 1.79
CA GLY A 242 -15.47 -13.96 1.45
C GLY A 242 -14.59 -13.10 2.35
N GLY A 243 -13.40 -13.61 2.62
CA GLY A 243 -12.43 -12.91 3.47
C GLY A 243 -11.47 -13.89 4.13
N GLY A 244 -10.72 -13.39 5.11
CA GLY A 244 -9.73 -14.16 5.85
C GLY A 244 -8.81 -13.28 6.67
N SER A 245 -7.78 -13.87 7.22
CA SER A 245 -6.81 -13.15 8.04
C SER A 245 -5.39 -13.47 7.63
N PHE A 246 -4.50 -12.61 8.05
CA PHE A 246 -3.07 -12.86 8.03
C PHE A 246 -2.43 -12.49 9.36
N LEU A 247 -1.28 -13.11 9.64
CA LEU A 247 -0.50 -12.90 10.83
C LEU A 247 0.96 -13.18 10.48
N TYR A 248 1.82 -12.13 10.62
CA TYR A 248 3.22 -12.17 10.21
C TYR A 248 4.12 -11.77 11.36
N HIS A 249 5.11 -12.61 11.67
CA HIS A 249 6.09 -12.38 12.72
C HIS A 249 7.42 -11.90 12.11
N TYR A 250 7.86 -10.70 12.47
CA TYR A 250 9.08 -10.10 11.96
C TYR A 250 9.70 -9.12 12.95
N GLY A 251 10.90 -8.68 12.66
CA GLY A 251 11.61 -7.72 13.50
C GLY A 251 11.77 -8.19 14.95
N GLU A 252 11.85 -7.25 15.87
CA GLU A 252 12.00 -7.54 17.30
C GLU A 252 10.63 -7.64 17.97
N ASN A 253 10.15 -8.88 18.10
CA ASN A 253 8.85 -9.23 18.72
C ASN A 253 7.63 -8.57 18.07
N LEU A 254 7.71 -8.20 16.79
CA LEU A 254 6.62 -7.58 16.07
C LEU A 254 5.74 -8.61 15.36
N VAL A 255 4.44 -8.39 15.46
CA VAL A 255 3.43 -9.17 14.76
C VAL A 255 2.47 -8.22 14.05
N SER A 256 2.44 -8.30 12.73
CA SER A 256 1.39 -7.67 11.95
C SER A 256 0.22 -8.63 11.83
N VAL A 257 -0.95 -8.22 12.25
CA VAL A 257 -2.20 -8.98 12.13
C VAL A 257 -3.23 -8.19 11.35
N GLY A 258 -3.90 -8.85 10.42
CA GLY A 258 -4.96 -8.22 9.64
C GLY A 258 -6.10 -9.17 9.33
N PHE A 259 -7.24 -8.55 9.04
CA PHE A 259 -8.48 -9.23 8.71
C PHE A 259 -9.11 -8.56 7.49
N VAL A 260 -9.48 -9.36 6.51
CA VAL A 260 -10.05 -8.89 5.25
C VAL A 260 -11.48 -9.40 5.12
N VAL A 261 -12.39 -8.53 4.70
CA VAL A 261 -13.76 -8.88 4.34
C VAL A 261 -14.04 -8.37 2.93
N HIS A 262 -14.54 -9.24 2.05
CA HIS A 262 -14.97 -8.83 0.71
C HIS A 262 -16.24 -7.98 0.83
N LEU A 263 -16.27 -6.81 0.15
CA LEU A 263 -17.37 -5.83 0.29
C LEU A 263 -18.70 -6.24 -0.37
N ASN A 264 -18.75 -7.40 -1.00
CA ASN A 264 -20.00 -7.98 -1.54
C ASN A 264 -20.75 -8.87 -0.54
N TYR A 265 -20.46 -8.77 0.76
CA TYR A 265 -21.18 -9.51 1.79
C TYR A 265 -22.66 -9.10 1.85
N ARG A 266 -23.52 -10.06 2.22
CA ARG A 266 -24.98 -9.89 2.18
C ARG A 266 -25.59 -9.41 3.48
N ASN A 267 -24.92 -9.62 4.62
CA ASN A 267 -25.41 -9.23 5.94
C ASN A 267 -25.18 -7.73 6.19
N PRO A 268 -26.20 -6.87 6.16
CA PRO A 268 -26.02 -5.42 6.35
C PRO A 268 -25.57 -5.04 7.76
N HIS A 269 -25.68 -5.95 8.72
CA HIS A 269 -25.24 -5.76 10.11
C HIS A 269 -23.81 -6.23 10.36
N LEU A 270 -23.13 -6.81 9.37
CA LEU A 270 -21.74 -7.22 9.51
C LEU A 270 -20.84 -5.99 9.65
N SER A 271 -20.09 -5.95 10.74
CA SER A 271 -19.04 -4.95 10.96
C SER A 271 -17.67 -5.58 10.72
N PRO A 272 -16.94 -5.20 9.66
CA PRO A 272 -15.59 -5.72 9.42
C PRO A 272 -14.66 -5.54 10.62
N PHE A 273 -14.75 -4.39 11.31
CA PHE A 273 -14.00 -4.14 12.55
C PHE A 273 -14.44 -5.09 13.68
N GLY A 274 -15.74 -5.27 13.86
CA GLY A 274 -16.29 -6.21 14.87
C GLY A 274 -15.82 -7.64 14.61
N GLU A 275 -15.85 -8.10 13.34
CA GLU A 275 -15.36 -9.43 12.98
C GLU A 275 -13.85 -9.59 13.21
N PHE A 276 -13.07 -8.54 12.96
CA PHE A 276 -11.65 -8.54 13.31
C PHE A 276 -11.41 -8.65 14.83
N GLN A 277 -12.19 -7.95 15.65
CA GLN A 277 -12.07 -8.09 17.09
C GLN A 277 -12.45 -9.51 17.55
N ARG A 278 -13.52 -10.09 17.00
CA ARG A 278 -13.91 -11.48 17.25
C ARG A 278 -12.81 -12.45 16.83
N PHE A 279 -12.22 -12.28 15.64
CA PHE A 279 -11.12 -13.12 15.17
C PHE A 279 -9.98 -13.21 16.19
N LYS A 280 -9.61 -12.10 16.82
CA LYS A 280 -8.53 -12.08 17.84
C LYS A 280 -8.89 -12.84 19.13
N THR A 281 -10.16 -13.10 19.41
CA THR A 281 -10.60 -13.89 20.55
C THR A 281 -10.61 -15.38 20.30
N HIS A 282 -10.34 -15.83 19.05
CA HIS A 282 -10.32 -17.25 18.74
C HIS A 282 -9.21 -17.99 19.52
N PRO A 283 -9.47 -19.20 20.10
CA PRO A 283 -8.49 -19.93 20.92
C PRO A 283 -7.12 -20.15 20.26
N ALA A 284 -7.09 -20.38 18.95
CA ALA A 284 -5.85 -20.57 18.21
C ALA A 284 -5.07 -19.24 17.97
N ILE A 285 -5.64 -18.10 18.30
CA ILE A 285 -5.10 -16.76 17.99
C ILE A 285 -4.86 -15.96 19.27
N ALA A 286 -5.81 -15.97 20.20
CA ALA A 286 -5.84 -15.10 21.38
C ALA A 286 -4.57 -15.17 22.23
N ALA A 287 -4.07 -16.37 22.49
CA ALA A 287 -2.89 -16.60 23.32
C ALA A 287 -1.64 -15.83 22.84
N LEU A 288 -1.53 -15.53 21.53
CA LEU A 288 -0.43 -14.76 20.99
C LEU A 288 -0.40 -13.34 21.54
N PHE A 289 -1.57 -12.71 21.69
CA PHE A 289 -1.70 -11.29 22.04
C PHE A 289 -1.77 -11.02 23.54
N GLU A 290 -1.92 -12.07 24.38
CA GLU A 290 -1.89 -11.93 25.83
C GLU A 290 -0.54 -11.38 26.31
N GLY A 291 -0.56 -10.33 27.14
CA GLY A 291 0.63 -9.61 27.58
C GLY A 291 1.26 -8.69 26.52
N GLY A 292 0.78 -8.75 25.27
CA GLY A 292 1.28 -7.93 24.17
C GLY A 292 0.72 -6.51 24.21
N LYS A 293 1.38 -5.61 23.47
CA LYS A 293 0.99 -4.20 23.30
C LYS A 293 0.70 -3.90 21.84
N ARG A 294 -0.49 -3.36 21.54
CA ARG A 294 -0.81 -2.83 20.22
C ARG A 294 -0.08 -1.51 19.99
N LEU A 295 0.71 -1.42 18.93
CA LEU A 295 1.52 -0.24 18.61
C LEU A 295 0.79 0.70 17.63
N SER A 296 0.10 0.14 16.64
CA SER A 296 -0.62 0.92 15.62
C SER A 296 -1.79 0.15 15.00
N TYR A 297 -2.67 0.86 14.31
CA TYR A 297 -3.84 0.33 13.59
C TYR A 297 -4.17 1.20 12.38
#